data_60e22ef10c8c542865be2a8a61515c6a
#
_entry.id   60e22ef10c8c542865be2a8a61515c6a
#
_cell.length_a   1.000
_cell.length_b   1.000
_cell.length_c   1.000
_cell.angle_alpha   90.00
_cell.angle_beta   90.00
_cell.angle_gamma   90.00
#
_symmetry.space_group_name_H-M   'P 1'
#
loop_
_entity.id
_entity.type
_entity.pdbx_description
1 polymer ?
#
loop_
_entity_poly.entity_id
_entity_poly.type
_entity_poly.pdbx_seq_one_letter_code
_entity_poly.pdbx_strand_id
1 'polypeptide(L)'
;MDNAKNNQKKLKQLFALLDEMEAYARCIGKVSFDMECCAPEEGIAQAGEDMATIGRQFHKLMHSKKYVKLICELHEDSEGLTEVQKKAVEHKYDEYIKSKNESAKFAYEMNLASSKAYGEWLAAKKAADFSLYRDSMATLIDFTRRSIDLRDEKKPTYYDSLLDDYEKGNDHVQLDAFFGALKERIVPLMKRIVAEGKPIREDFLTRSCPIPEQEAFSKYLLRIEGLRESA
;
A
#
# COMPACT_ATOMS: atom_id res chain seq x y z
N MET A 1 -10.77 -34.06 -16.25
CA MET A 1 -10.48 -34.50 -14.85
C MET A 1 -8.99 -34.38 -14.47
N ASP A 2 -8.07 -34.66 -15.36
CA ASP A 2 -6.62 -34.56 -15.05
C ASP A 2 -6.12 -33.11 -14.92
N ASN A 3 -6.65 -32.20 -15.73
CA ASN A 3 -6.23 -30.80 -15.74
C ASN A 3 -6.61 -30.08 -14.45
N ALA A 4 -7.86 -30.21 -13.98
CA ALA A 4 -8.32 -29.65 -12.72
C ALA A 4 -7.50 -30.10 -11.51
N LYS A 5 -7.12 -31.41 -11.45
CA LYS A 5 -6.25 -31.91 -10.38
C LYS A 5 -4.84 -31.35 -10.45
N ASN A 6 -4.32 -31.16 -11.67
CA ASN A 6 -3.00 -30.58 -11.90
C ASN A 6 -2.99 -29.10 -11.48
N ASN A 7 -4.04 -28.33 -11.82
CA ASN A 7 -4.16 -26.93 -11.43
C ASN A 7 -4.30 -26.76 -9.91
N GLN A 8 -5.02 -27.63 -9.24
CA GLN A 8 -5.06 -27.64 -7.76
C GLN A 8 -3.68 -27.93 -7.13
N LYS A 9 -2.87 -28.78 -7.76
CA LYS A 9 -1.49 -29.02 -7.30
C LYS A 9 -0.59 -27.80 -7.53
N LYS A 10 -0.70 -27.14 -8.69
CA LYS A 10 0.01 -25.90 -8.98
C LYS A 10 -0.39 -24.79 -8.01
N LEU A 11 -1.69 -24.65 -7.71
CA LEU A 11 -2.20 -23.68 -6.77
C LEU A 11 -1.62 -23.85 -5.36
N LYS A 12 -1.52 -25.09 -4.87
CA LYS A 12 -0.83 -25.39 -3.60
C LYS A 12 0.63 -24.96 -3.59
N GLN A 13 1.32 -25.17 -4.72
CA GLN A 13 2.72 -24.72 -4.85
C GLN A 13 2.83 -23.19 -4.90
N LEU A 14 1.90 -22.53 -5.58
CA LEU A 14 1.81 -21.06 -5.60
C LEU A 14 1.57 -20.52 -4.18
N PHE A 15 0.60 -21.07 -3.46
CA PHE A 15 0.30 -20.63 -2.08
C PHE A 15 1.49 -20.80 -1.13
N ALA A 16 2.27 -21.86 -1.26
CA ALA A 16 3.49 -22.03 -0.47
C ALA A 16 4.53 -20.93 -0.74
N LEU A 17 4.63 -20.43 -1.98
CA LEU A 17 5.48 -19.28 -2.30
C LEU A 17 4.88 -17.95 -1.77
N LEU A 18 3.55 -17.83 -1.83
CA LEU A 18 2.87 -16.66 -1.27
C LEU A 18 3.01 -16.61 0.26
N ASP A 19 2.95 -17.75 0.95
CA ASP A 19 3.19 -17.82 2.41
C ASP A 19 4.61 -17.37 2.77
N GLU A 20 5.60 -17.71 1.93
CA GLU A 20 6.97 -17.22 2.11
C GLU A 20 7.07 -15.70 1.88
N MET A 21 6.41 -15.18 0.83
CA MET A 21 6.33 -13.72 0.59
C MET A 21 5.66 -12.98 1.74
N GLU A 22 4.56 -13.54 2.27
CA GLU A 22 3.87 -13.01 3.44
C GLU A 22 4.76 -12.97 4.70
N ALA A 23 5.66 -13.95 4.85
CA ALA A 23 6.63 -13.93 5.94
C ALA A 23 7.59 -12.73 5.81
N TYR A 24 8.09 -12.45 4.59
CA TYR A 24 8.89 -11.24 4.35
C TYR A 24 8.10 -9.97 4.59
N ALA A 25 6.84 -9.89 4.12
CA ALA A 25 5.97 -8.73 4.35
C ALA A 25 5.74 -8.49 5.86
N ARG A 26 5.50 -9.55 6.64
CA ARG A 26 5.38 -9.44 8.10
C ARG A 26 6.68 -8.98 8.78
N CYS A 27 7.84 -9.39 8.29
CA CYS A 27 9.12 -8.89 8.79
C CYS A 27 9.29 -7.40 8.50
N ILE A 28 8.99 -6.96 7.26
CA ILE A 28 9.01 -5.55 6.88
C ILE A 28 8.06 -4.74 7.77
N GLY A 29 6.82 -5.22 7.96
CA GLY A 29 5.84 -4.56 8.82
C GLY A 29 6.30 -4.39 10.27
N LYS A 30 7.01 -5.38 10.83
CA LYS A 30 7.57 -5.27 12.20
C LYS A 30 8.70 -4.25 12.27
N VAL A 31 9.60 -4.23 11.28
CA VAL A 31 10.68 -3.24 11.23
C VAL A 31 10.11 -1.84 10.99
N SER A 32 9.10 -1.70 10.14
CA SER A 32 8.40 -0.43 9.91
C SER A 32 7.74 0.08 11.20
N PHE A 33 7.04 -0.80 11.92
CA PHE A 33 6.43 -0.43 13.20
C PHE A 33 7.47 0.02 14.23
N ASP A 34 8.58 -0.72 14.35
CA ASP A 34 9.67 -0.35 15.24
C ASP A 34 10.25 1.02 14.86
N MET A 35 10.53 1.24 13.58
CA MET A 35 11.05 2.50 13.03
C MET A 35 10.11 3.69 13.30
N GLU A 36 8.81 3.49 13.20
CA GLU A 36 7.82 4.57 13.32
C GLU A 36 7.42 4.87 14.78
N CYS A 37 7.48 3.85 15.67
CA CYS A 37 6.89 3.94 17.00
C CYS A 37 7.88 3.78 18.15
N CYS A 38 9.02 3.10 17.93
CA CYS A 38 9.89 2.67 19.03
C CYS A 38 11.35 3.09 18.87
N ALA A 39 11.89 3.02 17.65
CA ALA A 39 13.30 3.24 17.39
C ALA A 39 13.70 4.72 17.60
N PRO A 40 14.92 4.99 18.11
CA PRO A 40 15.47 6.34 18.12
C PRO A 40 15.73 6.84 16.69
N GLU A 41 15.78 8.18 16.50
CA GLU A 41 15.98 8.82 15.19
C GLU A 41 17.23 8.28 14.47
N GLU A 42 18.30 7.95 15.22
CA GLU A 42 19.54 7.38 14.69
C GLU A 42 19.38 5.95 14.13
N GLY A 43 18.36 5.21 14.57
CA GLY A 43 18.06 3.85 14.10
C GLY A 43 17.34 3.79 12.75
N ILE A 44 16.72 4.88 12.30
CA ILE A 44 15.89 4.93 11.08
C ILE A 44 16.66 4.50 9.83
N ALA A 45 17.90 4.93 9.69
CA ALA A 45 18.72 4.60 8.52
C ALA A 45 18.99 3.09 8.43
N GLN A 46 19.36 2.45 9.54
CA GLN A 46 19.61 1.01 9.59
C GLN A 46 18.33 0.20 9.33
N ALA A 47 17.22 0.59 9.95
CA ALA A 47 15.91 -0.03 9.69
C ALA A 47 15.53 0.05 8.21
N GLY A 48 15.81 1.17 7.55
CA GLY A 48 15.61 1.36 6.12
C GLY A 48 16.45 0.40 5.26
N GLU A 49 17.70 0.19 5.59
CA GLU A 49 18.57 -0.78 4.90
C GLU A 49 18.09 -2.23 5.09
N ASP A 50 17.65 -2.57 6.29
CA ASP A 50 17.11 -3.89 6.61
C ASP A 50 15.82 -4.16 5.80
N MET A 51 14.88 -3.20 5.78
CA MET A 51 13.66 -3.29 4.97
C MET A 51 13.97 -3.40 3.48
N ALA A 52 14.90 -2.61 2.95
CA ALA A 52 15.30 -2.68 1.54
C ALA A 52 15.93 -4.04 1.20
N THR A 53 16.70 -4.62 2.13
CA THR A 53 17.30 -5.93 1.95
C THR A 53 16.26 -7.05 1.94
N ILE A 54 15.28 -7.02 2.85
CA ILE A 54 14.17 -7.98 2.89
C ILE A 54 13.28 -7.78 1.64
N GLY A 55 12.97 -6.54 1.27
CA GLY A 55 12.19 -6.20 0.08
C GLY A 55 12.83 -6.72 -1.21
N ARG A 56 14.16 -6.69 -1.31
CA ARG A 56 14.89 -7.30 -2.43
C ARG A 56 14.71 -8.83 -2.51
N GLN A 57 14.62 -9.54 -1.37
CA GLN A 57 14.34 -10.99 -1.39
C GLN A 57 12.90 -11.26 -1.77
N PHE A 58 11.94 -10.48 -1.27
CA PHE A 58 10.54 -10.53 -1.70
C PHE A 58 10.44 -10.36 -3.23
N HIS A 59 11.04 -9.31 -3.77
CA HIS A 59 11.07 -9.05 -5.22
C HIS A 59 11.66 -10.22 -6.00
N LYS A 60 12.80 -10.78 -5.58
CA LYS A 60 13.41 -11.95 -6.24
C LYS A 60 12.51 -13.16 -6.24
N LEU A 61 11.76 -13.39 -5.15
CA LEU A 61 10.83 -14.53 -5.06
C LEU A 61 9.65 -14.34 -6.02
N MET A 62 9.07 -13.13 -6.07
CA MET A 62 7.97 -12.76 -6.96
C MET A 62 8.37 -12.84 -8.45
N HIS A 63 9.65 -12.65 -8.78
CA HIS A 63 10.19 -12.74 -10.15
C HIS A 63 10.96 -14.07 -10.39
N SER A 64 10.85 -15.03 -9.46
CA SER A 64 11.48 -16.35 -9.65
C SER A 64 10.81 -17.12 -10.79
N LYS A 65 11.62 -17.87 -11.55
CA LYS A 65 11.11 -18.71 -12.66
C LYS A 65 9.95 -19.62 -12.24
N LYS A 66 10.00 -20.13 -10.98
CA LYS A 66 8.97 -21.01 -10.44
C LYS A 66 7.67 -20.23 -10.19
N TYR A 67 7.73 -19.07 -9.55
CA TYR A 67 6.54 -18.23 -9.28
C TYR A 67 5.90 -17.78 -10.59
N VAL A 68 6.70 -17.20 -11.49
CA VAL A 68 6.23 -16.70 -12.79
C VAL A 68 5.55 -17.80 -13.61
N LYS A 69 6.18 -18.98 -13.69
CA LYS A 69 5.58 -20.13 -14.38
C LYS A 69 4.23 -20.50 -13.78
N LEU A 70 4.14 -20.63 -12.45
CA LEU A 70 2.90 -21.03 -11.77
C LEU A 70 1.78 -20.01 -11.97
N ILE A 71 2.08 -18.72 -11.83
CA ILE A 71 1.05 -17.69 -11.94
C ILE A 71 0.55 -17.54 -13.37
N CYS A 72 1.42 -17.58 -14.38
CA CYS A 72 1.02 -17.54 -15.79
C CYS A 72 0.18 -18.75 -16.17
N GLU A 73 0.63 -19.97 -15.84
CA GLU A 73 -0.11 -21.19 -16.18
C GLU A 73 -1.50 -21.26 -15.50
N LEU A 74 -1.63 -20.80 -14.25
CA LEU A 74 -2.91 -20.77 -13.55
C LEU A 74 -3.82 -19.65 -14.02
N HIS A 75 -3.27 -18.53 -14.51
CA HIS A 75 -4.02 -17.45 -15.13
C HIS A 75 -4.57 -17.86 -16.50
N GLU A 76 -3.75 -18.56 -17.33
CA GLU A 76 -4.15 -19.06 -18.65
C GLU A 76 -5.18 -20.20 -18.56
N ASP A 77 -5.03 -21.09 -17.60
CA ASP A 77 -5.93 -22.22 -17.38
C ASP A 77 -6.31 -22.32 -15.91
N SER A 78 -7.52 -21.89 -15.60
CA SER A 78 -8.11 -21.91 -14.26
C SER A 78 -9.12 -23.04 -14.05
N GLU A 79 -9.12 -24.10 -14.89
CA GLU A 79 -10.01 -25.24 -14.74
C GLU A 79 -9.87 -25.89 -13.36
N GLY A 80 -11.00 -26.13 -12.69
CA GLY A 80 -11.05 -26.71 -11.35
C GLY A 80 -10.72 -25.77 -10.19
N LEU A 81 -10.51 -24.48 -10.44
CA LEU A 81 -10.37 -23.45 -9.41
C LEU A 81 -11.75 -22.88 -9.04
N THR A 82 -11.93 -22.57 -7.77
CA THR A 82 -13.11 -21.78 -7.29
C THR A 82 -12.99 -20.32 -7.75
N GLU A 83 -14.10 -19.58 -7.76
CA GLU A 83 -14.10 -18.17 -8.15
C GLU A 83 -13.17 -17.32 -7.27
N VAL A 84 -13.08 -17.61 -5.97
CA VAL A 84 -12.15 -16.93 -5.05
C VAL A 84 -10.69 -17.23 -5.45
N GLN A 85 -10.39 -18.49 -5.79
CA GLN A 85 -9.04 -18.88 -6.23
C GLN A 85 -8.67 -18.22 -7.55
N LYS A 86 -9.60 -18.14 -8.51
CA LYS A 86 -9.39 -17.45 -9.80
C LYS A 86 -9.08 -15.98 -9.57
N LYS A 87 -9.86 -15.30 -8.73
CA LYS A 87 -9.63 -13.89 -8.39
C LYS A 87 -8.30 -13.66 -7.67
N ALA A 88 -7.90 -14.58 -6.78
CA ALA A 88 -6.59 -14.50 -6.15
C ALA A 88 -5.45 -14.65 -7.16
N VAL A 89 -5.58 -15.59 -8.11
CA VAL A 89 -4.60 -15.78 -9.20
C VAL A 89 -4.55 -14.53 -10.10
N GLU A 90 -5.71 -14.02 -10.54
CA GLU A 90 -5.82 -12.81 -11.36
C GLU A 90 -5.12 -11.61 -10.69
N HIS A 91 -5.40 -11.38 -9.40
CA HIS A 91 -4.78 -10.30 -8.64
C HIS A 91 -3.25 -10.42 -8.59
N LYS A 92 -2.74 -11.61 -8.28
CA LYS A 92 -1.29 -11.86 -8.24
C LYS A 92 -0.62 -11.82 -9.62
N TYR A 93 -1.33 -12.18 -10.67
CA TYR A 93 -0.86 -12.01 -12.04
C TYR A 93 -0.76 -10.53 -12.41
N ASP A 94 -1.77 -9.72 -12.08
CA ASP A 94 -1.76 -8.27 -12.32
C ASP A 94 -0.60 -7.58 -11.59
N GLU A 95 -0.34 -7.93 -10.32
CA GLU A 95 0.82 -7.42 -9.56
C GLU A 95 2.14 -7.77 -10.26
N TYR A 96 2.28 -9.01 -10.72
CA TYR A 96 3.47 -9.44 -11.45
C TYR A 96 3.65 -8.66 -12.77
N ILE A 97 2.58 -8.54 -13.59
CA ILE A 97 2.64 -7.83 -14.86
C ILE A 97 3.06 -6.36 -14.71
N LYS A 98 2.60 -5.70 -13.65
CA LYS A 98 2.97 -4.31 -13.35
C LYS A 98 4.45 -4.14 -13.00
N SER A 99 5.08 -5.15 -12.39
CA SER A 99 6.46 -5.09 -11.90
C SER A 99 7.46 -5.97 -12.66
N LYS A 100 7.03 -6.76 -13.64
CA LYS A 100 7.86 -7.80 -14.30
C LYS A 100 9.16 -7.29 -14.92
N ASN A 101 9.21 -6.04 -15.32
CA ASN A 101 10.38 -5.40 -15.93
C ASN A 101 11.24 -4.65 -14.90
N GLU A 102 10.83 -4.60 -13.62
CA GLU A 102 11.63 -4.01 -12.56
C GLU A 102 12.75 -4.96 -12.13
N SER A 103 13.97 -4.43 -12.04
CA SER A 103 15.09 -5.21 -11.53
C SER A 103 15.09 -5.24 -10.00
N ALA A 104 15.66 -6.29 -9.40
CA ALA A 104 15.85 -6.37 -7.95
C ALA A 104 16.72 -5.21 -7.39
N LYS A 105 17.59 -4.64 -8.24
CA LYS A 105 18.37 -3.44 -7.90
C LYS A 105 17.47 -2.22 -7.84
N PHE A 106 16.59 -2.04 -8.82
CA PHE A 106 15.63 -0.92 -8.85
C PHE A 106 14.71 -0.95 -7.63
N ALA A 107 14.13 -2.11 -7.32
CA ALA A 107 13.29 -2.28 -6.14
C ALA A 107 14.03 -1.98 -4.83
N TYR A 108 15.28 -2.42 -4.71
CA TYR A 108 16.13 -2.13 -3.54
C TYR A 108 16.39 -0.62 -3.40
N GLU A 109 16.81 0.05 -4.48
CA GLU A 109 17.11 1.48 -4.50
C GLU A 109 15.88 2.34 -4.19
N MET A 110 14.70 1.95 -4.71
CA MET A 110 13.43 2.61 -4.42
C MET A 110 13.03 2.48 -2.94
N ASN A 111 13.17 1.30 -2.35
CA ASN A 111 12.88 1.07 -0.93
C ASN A 111 13.84 1.87 -0.03
N LEU A 112 15.13 1.91 -0.38
CA LEU A 112 16.12 2.70 0.35
C LEU A 112 15.81 4.21 0.27
N ALA A 113 15.44 4.70 -0.93
CA ALA A 113 15.02 6.09 -1.12
C ALA A 113 13.77 6.43 -0.31
N SER A 114 12.81 5.51 -0.21
CA SER A 114 11.58 5.68 0.60
C SER A 114 11.90 5.80 2.09
N SER A 115 12.76 4.95 2.61
CA SER A 115 13.15 5.00 4.03
C SER A 115 13.93 6.29 4.37
N LYS A 116 14.85 6.71 3.49
CA LYS A 116 15.55 8.00 3.63
C LYS A 116 14.56 9.16 3.63
N ALA A 117 13.63 9.16 2.68
CA ALA A 117 12.63 10.20 2.54
C ALA A 117 11.73 10.30 3.79
N TYR A 118 11.43 9.18 4.44
CA TYR A 118 10.68 9.16 5.70
C TYR A 118 11.41 9.92 6.82
N GLY A 119 12.70 9.67 7.03
CA GLY A 119 13.49 10.37 8.04
C GLY A 119 13.58 11.88 7.75
N GLU A 120 13.82 12.26 6.49
CA GLU A 120 13.88 13.67 6.08
C GLU A 120 12.52 14.37 6.21
N TRP A 121 11.41 13.65 5.92
CA TRP A 121 10.06 14.15 6.14
C TRP A 121 9.78 14.44 7.62
N LEU A 122 10.20 13.55 8.53
CA LEU A 122 10.06 13.78 9.98
C LEU A 122 10.81 15.03 10.42
N ALA A 123 12.06 15.20 9.97
CA ALA A 123 12.87 16.37 10.26
C ALA A 123 12.24 17.65 9.70
N ALA A 124 11.77 17.62 8.46
CA ALA A 124 11.09 18.73 7.81
C ALA A 124 9.81 19.13 8.54
N LYS A 125 9.01 18.14 8.97
CA LYS A 125 7.78 18.37 9.73
C LYS A 125 8.07 18.98 11.10
N LYS A 126 9.08 18.52 11.81
CA LYS A 126 9.51 19.03 13.11
C LYS A 126 10.03 20.47 13.02
N ALA A 127 10.76 20.78 11.94
CA ALA A 127 11.29 22.12 11.67
C ALA A 127 10.28 23.07 11.01
N ALA A 128 9.13 22.58 10.54
CA ALA A 128 8.19 23.27 9.64
C ALA A 128 8.89 23.84 8.37
N ASP A 129 9.90 23.12 7.85
CA ASP A 129 10.70 23.51 6.71
C ASP A 129 10.66 22.44 5.62
N PHE A 130 9.88 22.67 4.57
CA PHE A 130 9.75 21.75 3.42
C PHE A 130 11.07 21.58 2.64
N SER A 131 11.99 22.53 2.71
CA SER A 131 13.27 22.44 1.95
C SER A 131 14.07 21.21 2.33
N LEU A 132 13.96 20.73 3.56
CA LEU A 132 14.63 19.52 4.07
C LEU A 132 14.11 18.21 3.44
N TYR A 133 12.90 18.22 2.86
CA TYR A 133 12.28 17.03 2.25
C TYR A 133 12.16 17.10 0.73
N ARG A 134 12.32 18.30 0.14
CA ARG A 134 12.07 18.55 -1.28
C ARG A 134 12.79 17.58 -2.21
N ASP A 135 14.07 17.36 -1.98
CA ASP A 135 14.91 16.55 -2.89
C ASP A 135 14.55 15.06 -2.80
N SER A 136 14.24 14.57 -1.60
CA SER A 136 13.75 13.20 -1.42
C SER A 136 12.38 13.01 -2.05
N MET A 137 11.46 13.96 -1.92
CA MET A 137 10.17 13.91 -2.61
C MET A 137 10.35 13.87 -4.13
N ALA A 138 11.25 14.70 -4.69
CA ALA A 138 11.55 14.67 -6.12
C ALA A 138 12.11 13.30 -6.55
N THR A 139 12.99 12.72 -5.74
CA THR A 139 13.53 11.37 -5.96
C THR A 139 12.44 10.30 -5.97
N LEU A 140 11.50 10.33 -5.03
CA LEU A 140 10.39 9.38 -4.99
C LEU A 140 9.48 9.51 -6.22
N ILE A 141 9.20 10.75 -6.65
CA ILE A 141 8.42 11.01 -7.88
C ILE A 141 9.15 10.45 -9.11
N ASP A 142 10.48 10.61 -9.20
CA ASP A 142 11.27 10.04 -10.30
C ASP A 142 11.20 8.50 -10.29
N PHE A 143 11.41 7.84 -9.16
CA PHE A 143 11.27 6.39 -9.05
C PHE A 143 9.87 5.92 -9.46
N THR A 144 8.81 6.61 -9.02
CA THR A 144 7.43 6.29 -9.38
C THR A 144 7.20 6.38 -10.88
N ARG A 145 7.69 7.45 -11.54
CA ARG A 145 7.59 7.60 -12.99
C ARG A 145 8.35 6.50 -13.72
N ARG A 146 9.57 6.20 -13.29
CA ARG A 146 10.39 5.14 -13.88
C ARG A 146 9.76 3.76 -13.71
N SER A 147 9.14 3.46 -12.57
CA SER A 147 8.37 2.22 -12.37
C SER A 147 7.23 2.10 -13.39
N ILE A 148 6.46 3.19 -13.60
CA ILE A 148 5.41 3.21 -14.62
C ILE A 148 6.02 3.08 -16.03
N ASP A 149 7.17 3.71 -16.30
CA ASP A 149 7.84 3.62 -17.60
C ASP A 149 8.34 2.21 -17.94
N LEU A 150 8.61 1.40 -16.93
CA LEU A 150 8.98 -0.01 -17.10
C LEU A 150 7.78 -0.93 -17.42
N ARG A 151 6.53 -0.47 -17.26
CA ARG A 151 5.34 -1.27 -17.58
C ARG A 151 5.17 -1.42 -19.09
N ASP A 152 4.74 -2.59 -19.54
CA ASP A 152 4.41 -2.81 -20.95
C ASP A 152 3.13 -2.06 -21.34
N GLU A 153 2.13 -2.07 -20.45
CA GLU A 153 0.88 -1.35 -20.63
C GLU A 153 0.85 -0.12 -19.71
N LYS A 154 0.61 1.03 -20.31
CA LYS A 154 0.54 2.32 -19.61
C LYS A 154 -0.78 2.99 -19.89
N LYS A 155 -1.30 3.68 -18.89
CA LYS A 155 -2.43 4.59 -19.08
C LYS A 155 -1.96 5.88 -19.76
N PRO A 156 -2.87 6.72 -20.28
CA PRO A 156 -2.54 7.97 -20.98
C PRO A 156 -1.64 8.91 -20.18
N THR A 157 -1.78 8.94 -18.85
CA THR A 157 -0.94 9.73 -17.96
C THR A 157 -0.32 8.88 -16.86
N TYR A 158 0.75 9.37 -16.24
CA TYR A 158 1.31 8.74 -15.03
C TYR A 158 0.26 8.70 -13.90
N TYR A 159 -0.54 9.77 -13.78
CA TYR A 159 -1.58 9.86 -12.76
C TYR A 159 -2.65 8.79 -12.95
N ASP A 160 -3.11 8.55 -14.18
CA ASP A 160 -4.07 7.48 -14.46
C ASP A 160 -3.50 6.09 -14.18
N SER A 161 -2.20 5.88 -14.41
CA SER A 161 -1.54 4.63 -14.05
C SER A 161 -1.53 4.41 -12.54
N LEU A 162 -1.36 5.48 -11.75
CA LEU A 162 -1.44 5.40 -10.28
C LEU A 162 -2.88 5.22 -9.79
N LEU A 163 -3.85 5.87 -10.42
CA LEU A 163 -5.27 5.66 -10.09
C LEU A 163 -5.68 4.20 -10.31
N ASP A 164 -5.27 3.60 -11.44
CA ASP A 164 -5.52 2.19 -11.76
C ASP A 164 -4.87 1.22 -10.76
N ASP A 165 -3.77 1.62 -10.11
CA ASP A 165 -3.13 0.81 -9.05
C ASP A 165 -3.96 0.75 -7.77
N TYR A 166 -4.72 1.80 -7.46
CA TYR A 166 -5.62 1.86 -6.31
C TYR A 166 -6.99 1.27 -6.62
N GLU A 167 -7.57 1.63 -7.77
CA GLU A 167 -8.86 1.13 -8.23
C GLU A 167 -8.80 0.80 -9.72
N LYS A 168 -8.69 -0.48 -10.03
CA LYS A 168 -8.54 -0.99 -11.39
C LYS A 168 -9.67 -0.49 -12.30
N GLY A 169 -9.29 0.16 -13.39
CA GLY A 169 -10.21 0.70 -14.41
C GLY A 169 -10.59 2.17 -14.23
N ASN A 170 -10.19 2.81 -13.11
CA ASN A 170 -10.41 4.24 -12.92
C ASN A 170 -9.35 5.09 -13.63
N ASP A 171 -9.80 6.25 -14.10
CA ASP A 171 -8.96 7.31 -14.67
C ASP A 171 -9.42 8.70 -14.18
N HIS A 172 -8.61 9.72 -14.45
CA HIS A 172 -8.93 11.09 -14.03
C HIS A 172 -10.22 11.63 -14.68
N VAL A 173 -10.55 11.22 -15.91
CA VAL A 173 -11.75 11.69 -16.61
C VAL A 173 -13.02 11.21 -15.90
N GLN A 174 -13.04 9.94 -15.49
CA GLN A 174 -14.16 9.37 -14.73
C GLN A 174 -14.28 10.02 -13.35
N LEU A 175 -13.14 10.24 -12.66
CA LEU A 175 -13.13 10.89 -11.35
C LEU A 175 -13.55 12.36 -11.44
N ASP A 176 -13.12 13.10 -12.45
CA ASP A 176 -13.53 14.50 -12.67
C ASP A 176 -15.05 14.59 -12.91
N ALA A 177 -15.62 13.69 -13.70
CA ALA A 177 -17.06 13.63 -13.91
C ALA A 177 -17.80 13.30 -12.60
N PHE A 178 -17.33 12.32 -11.84
CA PHE A 178 -17.91 11.94 -10.55
C PHE A 178 -17.85 13.09 -9.54
N PHE A 179 -16.65 13.66 -9.31
CA PHE A 179 -16.48 14.75 -8.37
C PHE A 179 -17.16 16.05 -8.83
N GLY A 180 -17.26 16.28 -10.15
CA GLY A 180 -18.06 17.39 -10.72
C GLY A 180 -19.52 17.30 -10.29
N ALA A 181 -20.16 16.16 -10.54
CA ALA A 181 -21.55 15.91 -10.15
C ALA A 181 -21.76 15.96 -8.63
N LEU A 182 -20.79 15.45 -7.85
CA LEU A 182 -20.82 15.50 -6.40
C LEU A 182 -20.76 16.95 -5.89
N LYS A 183 -19.86 17.76 -6.47
CA LYS A 183 -19.64 19.18 -6.11
C LYS A 183 -20.89 20.03 -6.38
N GLU A 184 -21.54 19.80 -7.52
CA GLU A 184 -22.79 20.49 -7.87
C GLU A 184 -23.91 20.28 -6.85
N ARG A 185 -23.94 19.11 -6.19
CA ARG A 185 -24.97 18.77 -5.19
C ARG A 185 -24.55 19.14 -3.75
N ILE A 186 -23.31 18.84 -3.38
CA ILE A 186 -22.84 19.01 -1.99
C ILE A 186 -22.59 20.47 -1.67
N VAL A 187 -21.99 21.26 -2.58
CA VAL A 187 -21.66 22.66 -2.28
C VAL A 187 -22.89 23.51 -1.96
N PRO A 188 -23.99 23.46 -2.73
CA PRO A 188 -25.22 24.18 -2.35
C PRO A 188 -25.82 23.68 -1.04
N LEU A 189 -25.78 22.37 -0.78
CA LEU A 189 -26.25 21.80 0.50
C LEU A 189 -25.43 22.30 1.68
N MET A 190 -24.10 22.30 1.56
CA MET A 190 -23.21 22.83 2.61
C MET A 190 -23.48 24.34 2.87
N LYS A 191 -23.63 25.14 1.81
CA LYS A 191 -23.98 26.55 1.95
C LYS A 191 -25.30 26.75 2.68
N ARG A 192 -26.32 25.93 2.36
CA ARG A 192 -27.63 25.98 3.03
C ARG A 192 -27.52 25.56 4.50
N ILE A 193 -26.74 24.51 4.82
CA ILE A 193 -26.51 24.07 6.20
C ILE A 193 -25.82 25.18 7.01
N VAL A 194 -24.82 25.86 6.43
CA VAL A 194 -24.13 26.96 7.09
C VAL A 194 -25.07 28.16 7.34
N ALA A 195 -25.96 28.47 6.37
CA ALA A 195 -26.85 29.63 6.46
C ALA A 195 -28.10 29.39 7.35
N GLU A 196 -28.67 28.19 7.30
CA GLU A 196 -29.98 27.86 7.87
C GLU A 196 -29.93 26.74 8.91
N GLY A 197 -28.77 26.11 9.07
CA GLY A 197 -28.57 25.00 10.01
C GLY A 197 -28.70 25.42 11.48
N LYS A 198 -29.18 24.50 12.27
CA LYS A 198 -29.20 24.74 13.74
C LYS A 198 -27.77 24.65 14.28
N PRO A 199 -27.43 25.45 15.28
CA PRO A 199 -26.13 25.35 15.96
C PRO A 199 -25.90 23.94 16.47
N ILE A 200 -24.76 23.36 16.12
CA ILE A 200 -24.31 22.08 16.64
C ILE A 200 -23.50 22.35 17.90
N ARG A 201 -23.70 21.51 18.90
CA ARG A 201 -22.91 21.59 20.12
C ARG A 201 -21.46 21.20 19.83
N GLU A 202 -20.53 22.12 20.09
CA GLU A 202 -19.09 21.96 19.81
C GLU A 202 -18.21 22.00 21.08
N ASP A 203 -18.81 22.26 22.26
CA ASP A 203 -18.10 22.42 23.54
C ASP A 203 -17.27 21.20 23.94
N PHE A 204 -17.64 20.01 23.45
CA PHE A 204 -16.88 18.78 23.68
C PHE A 204 -15.65 18.63 22.78
N LEU A 205 -15.58 19.30 21.63
CA LEU A 205 -14.44 19.22 20.70
C LEU A 205 -13.18 19.92 21.23
N THR A 206 -13.37 20.88 22.12
CA THR A 206 -12.28 21.66 22.71
C THR A 206 -11.84 21.17 24.09
N ARG A 207 -12.47 20.09 24.59
CA ARG A 207 -12.07 19.48 25.86
C ARG A 207 -10.69 18.85 25.75
N SER A 208 -9.87 19.08 26.76
CA SER A 208 -8.63 18.33 26.90
C SER A 208 -8.95 16.85 27.11
N CYS A 209 -8.25 15.99 26.37
CA CYS A 209 -8.28 14.54 26.55
C CYS A 209 -6.83 14.08 26.78
N PRO A 210 -6.38 13.96 28.04
CA PRO A 210 -5.04 13.54 28.37
C PRO A 210 -4.70 12.17 27.81
N ILE A 211 -3.43 11.92 27.47
CA ILE A 211 -2.96 10.66 26.90
C ILE A 211 -3.42 9.44 27.72
N PRO A 212 -3.32 9.40 29.07
CA PRO A 212 -3.80 8.27 29.86
C PRO A 212 -5.30 7.96 29.68
N GLU A 213 -6.14 9.00 29.48
CA GLU A 213 -7.56 8.81 29.22
C GLU A 213 -7.81 8.24 27.83
N GLN A 214 -7.03 8.67 26.82
CA GLN A 214 -7.07 8.11 25.46
C GLN A 214 -6.66 6.63 25.47
N GLU A 215 -5.60 6.29 26.19
CA GLU A 215 -5.17 4.88 26.34
C GLU A 215 -6.24 4.03 27.04
N ALA A 216 -6.82 4.54 28.11
CA ALA A 216 -7.88 3.80 28.82
C ALA A 216 -9.09 3.57 27.92
N PHE A 217 -9.46 4.56 27.11
CA PHE A 217 -10.56 4.43 26.14
C PHE A 217 -10.20 3.45 25.02
N SER A 218 -8.98 3.49 24.48
CA SER A 218 -8.52 2.54 23.46
C SER A 218 -8.56 1.11 23.99
N LYS A 219 -8.08 0.86 25.22
CA LYS A 219 -8.17 -0.46 25.87
C LYS A 219 -9.61 -0.92 26.12
N TYR A 220 -10.51 0.03 26.41
CA TYR A 220 -11.93 -0.26 26.53
C TYR A 220 -12.53 -0.72 25.18
N LEU A 221 -12.19 -0.04 24.07
CA LEU A 221 -12.63 -0.43 22.74
C LEU A 221 -12.10 -1.80 22.33
N LEU A 222 -10.80 -2.08 22.54
CA LEU A 222 -10.22 -3.40 22.27
C LEU A 222 -10.98 -4.52 22.97
N ARG A 223 -11.39 -4.31 24.24
CA ARG A 223 -12.19 -5.29 25.00
C ARG A 223 -13.57 -5.51 24.39
N ILE A 224 -14.26 -4.44 23.92
CA ILE A 224 -15.56 -4.57 23.24
C ILE A 224 -15.43 -5.37 21.96
N GLU A 225 -14.37 -5.15 21.20
CA GLU A 225 -14.07 -5.84 19.94
C GLU A 225 -13.56 -7.27 20.15
N GLY A 226 -13.34 -7.69 21.39
CA GLY A 226 -12.80 -9.01 21.72
C GLY A 226 -11.31 -9.18 21.39
N LEU A 227 -10.60 -8.09 21.18
CA LEU A 227 -9.18 -8.07 20.95
C LEU A 227 -8.39 -8.09 22.27
N ARG A 228 -7.22 -8.74 22.26
CA ARG A 228 -6.36 -8.83 23.44
C ARG A 228 -5.33 -7.70 23.45
N GLU A 229 -5.10 -7.09 24.60
CA GLU A 229 -4.05 -6.07 24.78
C GLU A 229 -2.62 -6.64 24.53
N SER A 230 -2.48 -7.97 24.57
CA SER A 230 -1.21 -8.69 24.37
C SER A 230 -1.06 -9.32 22.97
N ALA A 231 -1.89 -8.93 22.01
CA ALA A 231 -1.86 -9.49 20.65
C ALA A 231 -0.85 -8.76 19.76
#